data_b2e26b01027618b377b149ae663076b3
#
_entry.id   b2e26b01027618b377b149ae663076b3
#
_cell.length_a   1.000
_cell.length_b   1.000
_cell.length_c   1.000
_cell.angle_alpha   90.00
_cell.angle_beta   90.00
_cell.angle_gamma   90.00
#
_symmetry.space_group_name_H-M   'P 1'
#
loop_
_entity.id
_entity.type
_entity.pdbx_description
1 polymer ?
#
loop_
_entity_poly.entity_id
_entity_poly.type
_entity_poly.pdbx_seq_one_letter_code
_entity_poly.pdbx_strand_id
1 'polypeptide(L)'
;MHEAIENLEHQAKNIHWLEFELSNNCQYAKEHKWCPLYYDKRELTFLRSTIVHKVVDFFQQYDFNGIVYLSGYSEPLLDPRLIDLVRYIKAHLPKSTILMFTNGIACDANLLADIHEAGVDRIMLSVYNKKENERLGKIASTLPYASLWHRAIGSADDNIDNRINVYDEDTKGIGGPCYMPSLYYFVRNNGDVNMCFWDWRYTQIFGNLYKDSVEDTLMNKDRLKINCALVNNNRDILPVCKSCQLPDYRCTREYVGELVL
;
A
#
# COMPACT_ATOMS: atom_id res chain seq x y z
N MET A 1 8.68 -29.92 -10.86
CA MET A 1 9.66 -28.96 -10.29
C MET A 1 9.91 -27.78 -11.22
N HIS A 2 10.19 -27.98 -12.51
CA HIS A 2 10.38 -26.89 -13.49
C HIS A 2 9.14 -26.00 -13.63
N GLU A 3 7.98 -26.61 -13.82
CA GLU A 3 6.68 -25.92 -13.97
C GLU A 3 6.27 -25.09 -12.72
N ALA A 4 6.63 -25.55 -11.50
CA ALA A 4 6.37 -24.80 -10.27
C ALA A 4 7.30 -23.59 -10.11
N ILE A 5 8.55 -23.68 -10.58
CA ILE A 5 9.53 -22.57 -10.56
C ILE A 5 9.11 -21.51 -11.58
N GLU A 6 8.72 -21.90 -12.78
CA GLU A 6 8.20 -20.98 -13.81
C GLU A 6 6.96 -20.24 -13.31
N ASN A 7 6.08 -20.88 -12.54
CA ASN A 7 4.90 -20.25 -11.98
C ASN A 7 5.27 -19.24 -10.88
N LEU A 8 6.22 -19.56 -9.99
CA LEU A 8 6.71 -18.64 -8.97
C LEU A 8 7.36 -17.40 -9.59
N GLU A 9 8.25 -17.58 -10.54
CA GLU A 9 8.89 -16.48 -11.26
C GLU A 9 7.86 -15.59 -11.94
N HIS A 10 6.87 -16.19 -12.60
CA HIS A 10 5.76 -15.45 -13.21
C HIS A 10 4.98 -14.65 -12.15
N GLN A 11 4.63 -15.25 -11.01
CA GLN A 11 3.93 -14.56 -9.94
C GLN A 11 4.77 -13.41 -9.38
N ALA A 12 6.08 -13.63 -9.13
CA ALA A 12 6.97 -12.60 -8.60
C ALA A 12 7.15 -11.43 -9.58
N LYS A 13 7.36 -11.70 -10.87
CA LYS A 13 7.52 -10.67 -11.92
C LYS A 13 6.25 -9.90 -12.22
N ASN A 14 5.08 -10.45 -11.90
CA ASN A 14 3.81 -9.75 -12.04
C ASN A 14 3.55 -8.76 -10.90
N ILE A 15 4.27 -8.84 -9.79
CA ILE A 15 4.12 -7.84 -8.73
C ILE A 15 4.74 -6.53 -9.21
N HIS A 16 3.92 -5.49 -9.24
CA HIS A 16 4.30 -4.12 -9.57
C HIS A 16 4.25 -3.19 -8.36
N TRP A 17 3.63 -3.64 -7.29
CA TRP A 17 3.38 -2.85 -6.11
C TRP A 17 3.72 -3.63 -4.85
N LEU A 18 4.73 -3.18 -4.13
CA LEU A 18 5.05 -3.66 -2.78
C LEU A 18 4.57 -2.61 -1.80
N GLU A 19 3.72 -2.98 -0.86
CA GLU A 19 3.31 -2.08 0.20
C GLU A 19 3.62 -2.66 1.58
N PHE A 20 4.19 -1.81 2.44
CA PHE A 20 4.48 -2.14 3.82
C PHE A 20 3.68 -1.22 4.75
N GLU A 21 2.77 -1.80 5.53
CA GLU A 21 2.20 -1.13 6.69
C GLU A 21 3.24 -1.21 7.81
N LEU A 22 4.10 -0.17 7.94
CA LEU A 22 5.21 -0.19 8.90
C LEU A 22 4.73 -0.26 10.36
N SER A 23 3.55 0.29 10.64
CA SER A 23 2.90 0.24 11.95
C SER A 23 1.38 0.38 11.79
N ASN A 24 0.63 0.35 12.89
CA ASN A 24 -0.75 0.81 12.94
C ASN A 24 -0.88 2.11 13.77
N ASN A 25 0.10 3.00 13.64
CA ASN A 25 0.16 4.28 14.35
C ASN A 25 -0.14 5.46 13.41
N CYS A 26 -1.04 6.37 13.84
CA CYS A 26 -1.31 7.62 13.14
C CYS A 26 -1.93 8.63 14.09
N GLN A 27 -1.50 9.90 14.02
CA GLN A 27 -2.06 10.96 14.86
C GLN A 27 -3.56 11.19 14.60
N TYR A 28 -4.02 10.94 13.37
CA TYR A 28 -5.41 11.07 12.95
C TYR A 28 -6.27 9.82 13.19
N ALA A 29 -5.74 8.77 13.80
CA ALA A 29 -6.47 7.49 13.98
C ALA A 29 -7.83 7.65 14.68
N LYS A 30 -7.98 8.64 15.57
CA LYS A 30 -9.23 8.89 16.33
C LYS A 30 -10.14 9.94 15.69
N GLU A 31 -9.68 10.64 14.66
CA GLU A 31 -10.38 11.79 14.05
C GLU A 31 -10.87 11.48 12.65
N HIS A 32 -10.08 10.69 11.91
CA HIS A 32 -10.31 10.41 10.50
C HIS A 32 -11.24 9.21 10.31
N LYS A 33 -12.55 9.42 10.45
CA LYS A 33 -13.59 8.36 10.40
C LYS A 33 -13.65 7.61 9.06
N TRP A 34 -13.08 8.17 8.00
CA TRP A 34 -13.02 7.56 6.66
C TRP A 34 -11.77 6.69 6.45
N CYS A 35 -10.90 6.63 7.45
CA CYS A 35 -9.73 5.77 7.42
C CYS A 35 -10.01 4.47 8.19
N PRO A 36 -9.67 3.30 7.64
CA PRO A 36 -9.78 2.02 8.36
C PRO A 36 -9.12 2.01 9.74
N LEU A 37 -8.06 2.78 9.92
CA LEU A 37 -7.36 2.87 11.19
C LEU A 37 -8.25 3.44 12.34
N TYR A 38 -9.26 4.24 12.03
CA TYR A 38 -10.24 4.69 13.01
C TYR A 38 -10.99 3.53 13.68
N TYR A 39 -11.20 2.44 12.94
CA TYR A 39 -11.90 1.24 13.39
C TYR A 39 -10.94 0.16 13.90
N ASP A 40 -9.64 0.35 13.73
CA ASP A 40 -8.61 -0.58 14.19
C ASP A 40 -8.48 -0.49 15.71
N LYS A 41 -8.71 -1.63 16.38
CA LYS A 41 -8.59 -1.76 17.83
C LYS A 41 -7.37 -2.59 18.25
N ARG A 42 -6.51 -2.94 17.29
CA ARG A 42 -5.29 -3.70 17.57
C ARG A 42 -4.35 -2.87 18.46
N GLU A 43 -3.58 -3.56 19.28
CA GLU A 43 -2.47 -2.94 19.99
C GLU A 43 -1.46 -2.34 19.00
N LEU A 44 -0.78 -1.28 19.40
CA LEU A 44 0.28 -0.66 18.61
C LEU A 44 1.40 -1.68 18.33
N THR A 45 1.63 -1.92 17.06
CA THR A 45 2.64 -2.87 16.61
C THR A 45 3.41 -2.29 15.42
N PHE A 46 4.71 -2.55 15.39
CA PHE A 46 5.60 -2.21 14.29
C PHE A 46 5.99 -3.49 13.52
N LEU A 47 5.91 -3.43 12.20
CA LEU A 47 6.46 -4.47 11.34
C LEU A 47 7.98 -4.58 11.61
N ARG A 48 8.48 -5.80 11.90
CA ARG A 48 9.92 -5.98 12.14
C ARG A 48 10.71 -5.70 10.86
N SER A 49 11.84 -5.02 10.99
CA SER A 49 12.74 -4.73 9.85
C SER A 49 13.15 -6.00 9.11
N THR A 50 13.33 -7.13 9.84
CA THR A 50 13.65 -8.43 9.24
C THR A 50 12.61 -8.94 8.26
N ILE A 51 11.34 -8.55 8.41
CA ILE A 51 10.27 -8.89 7.45
C ILE A 51 10.37 -8.00 6.20
N VAL A 52 10.64 -6.70 6.38
CA VAL A 52 10.89 -5.80 5.24
C VAL A 52 12.08 -6.32 4.44
N HIS A 53 13.20 -6.64 5.10
CA HIS A 53 14.39 -7.22 4.46
C HIS A 53 14.07 -8.52 3.72
N LYS A 54 13.37 -9.46 4.36
CA LYS A 54 12.95 -10.73 3.75
C LYS A 54 12.21 -10.55 2.43
N VAL A 55 11.28 -9.59 2.36
CA VAL A 55 10.51 -9.30 1.15
C VAL A 55 11.37 -8.61 0.10
N VAL A 56 12.15 -7.62 0.50
CA VAL A 56 13.04 -6.86 -0.39
C VAL A 56 14.09 -7.79 -1.02
N ASP A 57 14.75 -8.65 -0.23
CA ASP A 57 15.76 -9.59 -0.70
C ASP A 57 15.17 -10.63 -1.66
N PHE A 58 13.92 -11.05 -1.44
CA PHE A 58 13.21 -11.92 -2.36
C PHE A 58 12.97 -11.23 -3.71
N PHE A 59 12.40 -10.03 -3.72
CA PHE A 59 12.09 -9.32 -4.96
C PHE A 59 13.32 -8.77 -5.68
N GLN A 60 14.45 -8.60 -5.00
CA GLN A 60 15.74 -8.29 -5.62
C GLN A 60 16.15 -9.37 -6.63
N GLN A 61 15.88 -10.64 -6.34
CA GLN A 61 16.22 -11.78 -7.21
C GLN A 61 15.48 -11.75 -8.54
N TYR A 62 14.36 -11.03 -8.61
CA TYR A 62 13.52 -10.88 -9.81
C TYR A 62 13.65 -9.50 -10.46
N ASP A 63 14.68 -8.71 -10.08
CA ASP A 63 14.97 -7.39 -10.64
C ASP A 63 13.76 -6.44 -10.56
N PHE A 64 13.11 -6.38 -9.39
CA PHE A 64 11.90 -5.59 -9.16
C PHE A 64 12.12 -4.11 -9.53
N ASN A 65 11.23 -3.58 -10.36
CA ASN A 65 11.26 -2.22 -10.89
C ASN A 65 9.92 -1.48 -10.75
N GLY A 66 9.07 -1.99 -9.85
CA GLY A 66 7.77 -1.39 -9.57
C GLY A 66 7.81 -0.31 -8.49
N ILE A 67 6.66 -0.06 -7.88
CA ILE A 67 6.51 0.92 -6.80
C ILE A 67 6.63 0.25 -5.44
N VAL A 68 7.35 0.87 -4.52
CA VAL A 68 7.37 0.52 -3.10
C VAL A 68 6.63 1.60 -2.32
N TYR A 69 5.67 1.17 -1.53
CA TYR A 69 4.79 2.02 -0.74
C TYR A 69 5.02 1.78 0.75
N LEU A 70 5.15 2.84 1.55
CA LEU A 70 5.54 2.72 2.96
C LEU A 70 4.45 3.19 3.94
N SER A 71 3.23 3.28 3.50
CA SER A 71 2.15 3.88 4.29
C SER A 71 1.17 2.87 4.87
N GLY A 72 0.56 2.03 4.04
CA GLY A 72 -0.60 1.24 4.48
C GLY A 72 -1.67 2.15 5.08
N TYR A 73 -2.16 1.79 6.27
CA TYR A 73 -3.07 2.60 7.07
C TYR A 73 -2.37 3.30 8.23
N SER A 74 -1.08 3.61 8.11
CA SER A 74 -0.29 4.24 9.16
C SER A 74 0.29 5.58 8.72
N GLU A 75 0.90 6.28 9.67
CA GLU A 75 1.73 7.45 9.40
C GLU A 75 3.20 7.05 9.41
N PRO A 76 3.88 7.01 8.26
CA PRO A 76 5.25 6.52 8.17
C PRO A 76 6.25 7.38 8.97
N LEU A 77 6.01 8.69 9.12
CA LEU A 77 6.88 9.58 9.89
C LEU A 77 6.90 9.27 11.41
N LEU A 78 5.99 8.40 11.87
CA LEU A 78 6.00 7.94 13.27
C LEU A 78 6.87 6.69 13.48
N ASP A 79 7.44 6.12 12.42
CA ASP A 79 8.37 5.01 12.55
C ASP A 79 9.82 5.54 12.61
N PRO A 80 10.51 5.43 13.75
CA PRO A 80 11.87 5.96 13.91
C PRO A 80 12.90 5.28 13.01
N ARG A 81 12.56 4.14 12.40
CA ARG A 81 13.42 3.37 11.50
C ARG A 81 13.21 3.73 10.03
N LEU A 82 12.30 4.65 9.71
CA LEU A 82 11.86 4.94 8.34
C LEU A 82 13.05 5.18 7.40
N ILE A 83 13.98 6.06 7.78
CA ILE A 83 15.13 6.43 6.96
C ILE A 83 16.03 5.20 6.68
N ASP A 84 16.29 4.38 7.69
CA ASP A 84 17.13 3.19 7.53
C ASP A 84 16.44 2.12 6.66
N LEU A 85 15.12 1.95 6.81
CA LEU A 85 14.34 1.06 5.96
C LEU A 85 14.33 1.53 4.50
N VAL A 86 14.17 2.84 4.27
CA VAL A 86 14.22 3.43 2.92
C VAL A 86 15.59 3.19 2.27
N ARG A 87 16.68 3.45 3.00
CA ARG A 87 18.05 3.19 2.52
C ARG A 87 18.24 1.72 2.14
N TYR A 88 17.77 0.81 2.99
CA TYR A 88 17.85 -0.62 2.71
C TYR A 88 17.09 -0.98 1.43
N ILE A 89 15.84 -0.55 1.31
CA ILE A 89 14.99 -0.81 0.13
C ILE A 89 15.65 -0.26 -1.14
N LYS A 90 16.11 0.99 -1.12
CA LYS A 90 16.70 1.62 -2.31
C LYS A 90 18.02 0.96 -2.72
N ALA A 91 18.82 0.51 -1.76
CA ALA A 91 20.08 -0.20 -2.03
C ALA A 91 19.85 -1.58 -2.70
N HIS A 92 18.79 -2.29 -2.34
CA HIS A 92 18.50 -3.64 -2.84
C HIS A 92 17.54 -3.65 -4.02
N LEU A 93 16.67 -2.65 -4.14
CA LEU A 93 15.73 -2.45 -5.25
C LEU A 93 15.99 -1.10 -5.97
N PRO A 94 17.18 -0.89 -6.57
CA PRO A 94 17.58 0.42 -7.08
C PRO A 94 16.70 0.94 -8.25
N LYS A 95 16.02 0.03 -8.96
CA LYS A 95 15.13 0.37 -10.08
C LYS A 95 13.69 0.68 -9.62
N SER A 96 13.38 0.45 -8.34
CA SER A 96 12.05 0.75 -7.82
C SER A 96 11.84 2.24 -7.60
N THR A 97 10.59 2.67 -7.68
CA THR A 97 10.15 3.99 -7.24
C THR A 97 9.58 3.89 -5.84
N ILE A 98 10.18 4.57 -4.87
CA ILE A 98 9.67 4.62 -3.50
C ILE A 98 8.73 5.82 -3.37
N LEU A 99 7.45 5.54 -3.09
CA LEU A 99 6.40 6.52 -2.92
C LEU A 99 5.92 6.51 -1.45
N MET A 100 5.87 7.67 -0.84
CA MET A 100 5.42 7.82 0.55
C MET A 100 4.26 8.81 0.65
N PHE A 101 3.18 8.41 1.33
CA PHE A 101 2.14 9.34 1.77
C PHE A 101 2.32 9.64 3.26
N THR A 102 2.14 10.90 3.62
CA THR A 102 2.18 11.33 5.00
C THR A 102 1.14 12.42 5.25
N ASN A 103 0.61 12.46 6.47
CA ASN A 103 -0.23 13.57 6.92
C ASN A 103 0.59 14.83 7.22
N GLY A 104 1.90 14.72 7.23
CA GLY A 104 2.83 15.82 7.39
C GLY A 104 2.82 16.51 8.75
N ILE A 105 2.10 16.02 9.78
CA ILE A 105 2.08 16.65 11.11
C ILE A 105 3.48 16.72 11.69
N ALA A 106 4.23 15.64 11.59
CA ALA A 106 5.56 15.50 12.16
C ALA A 106 6.70 15.95 11.22
N CYS A 107 6.41 16.62 10.09
CA CYS A 107 7.44 16.99 9.13
C CYS A 107 7.78 18.47 9.13
N ASP A 108 9.02 18.74 8.79
CA ASP A 108 9.53 19.99 8.23
C ASP A 108 10.28 19.71 6.92
N ALA A 109 10.80 20.75 6.27
CA ALA A 109 11.49 20.62 5.00
C ALA A 109 12.80 19.81 5.12
N ASN A 110 13.49 19.89 6.25
CA ASN A 110 14.76 19.19 6.45
C ASN A 110 14.51 17.68 6.58
N LEU A 111 13.53 17.26 7.39
CA LEU A 111 13.19 15.85 7.52
C LEU A 111 12.76 15.25 6.18
N LEU A 112 11.97 15.98 5.38
CA LEU A 112 11.57 15.48 4.06
C LEU A 112 12.76 15.42 3.08
N ALA A 113 13.74 16.33 3.19
CA ALA A 113 14.98 16.26 2.42
C ALA A 113 15.81 15.03 2.83
N ASP A 114 15.99 14.76 4.13
CA ASP A 114 16.71 13.58 4.61
C ASP A 114 16.05 12.28 4.13
N ILE A 115 14.72 12.22 4.11
CA ILE A 115 13.96 11.07 3.61
C ILE A 115 14.13 10.90 2.10
N HIS A 116 14.13 11.99 1.34
CA HIS A 116 14.41 11.95 -0.10
C HIS A 116 15.85 11.49 -0.38
N GLU A 117 16.83 12.04 0.32
CA GLU A 117 18.23 11.63 0.21
C GLU A 117 18.44 10.15 0.58
N ALA A 118 17.63 9.63 1.51
CA ALA A 118 17.62 8.21 1.84
C ALA A 118 17.10 7.32 0.70
N GLY A 119 16.33 7.89 -0.27
CA GLY A 119 15.89 7.18 -1.47
C GLY A 119 14.38 7.24 -1.76
N VAL A 120 13.58 8.01 -1.02
CA VAL A 120 12.17 8.23 -1.39
C VAL A 120 12.11 9.13 -2.62
N ASP A 121 11.53 8.64 -3.71
CA ASP A 121 11.47 9.36 -4.98
C ASP A 121 10.33 10.40 -5.01
N ARG A 122 9.21 10.12 -4.34
CA ARG A 122 8.03 10.98 -4.29
C ARG A 122 7.40 11.00 -2.90
N ILE A 123 7.05 12.20 -2.43
CA ILE A 123 6.37 12.42 -1.14
C ILE A 123 5.03 13.11 -1.41
N MET A 124 3.95 12.46 -1.00
CA MET A 124 2.60 12.97 -1.11
C MET A 124 2.14 13.48 0.25
N LEU A 125 1.98 14.78 0.39
CA LEU A 125 1.54 15.45 1.62
C LEU A 125 0.01 15.50 1.64
N SER A 126 -0.62 14.66 2.45
CA SER A 126 -2.08 14.61 2.59
C SER A 126 -2.59 15.84 3.33
N VAL A 127 -3.41 16.64 2.65
CA VAL A 127 -3.99 17.88 3.18
C VAL A 127 -5.44 17.64 3.56
N TYR A 128 -5.78 17.85 4.82
CA TYR A 128 -7.11 17.61 5.36
C TYR A 128 -7.88 18.90 5.69
N ASN A 129 -7.20 20.05 5.78
CA ASN A 129 -7.83 21.33 6.09
C ASN A 129 -7.02 22.52 5.56
N LYS A 130 -7.64 23.72 5.59
CA LYS A 130 -7.02 24.95 5.07
C LYS A 130 -5.70 25.31 5.76
N LYS A 131 -5.60 25.14 7.08
CA LYS A 131 -4.38 25.48 7.84
C LYS A 131 -3.22 24.58 7.42
N GLU A 132 -3.48 23.28 7.24
CA GLU A 132 -2.48 22.33 6.73
C GLU A 132 -2.09 22.64 5.30
N ASN A 133 -3.07 23.01 4.45
CA ASN A 133 -2.79 23.42 3.07
C ASN A 133 -1.77 24.57 3.00
N GLU A 134 -1.95 25.60 3.83
CA GLU A 134 -1.02 26.73 3.88
C GLU A 134 0.37 26.31 4.39
N ARG A 135 0.45 25.48 5.42
CA ARG A 135 1.70 25.02 6.00
C ARG A 135 2.45 24.07 5.07
N LEU A 136 1.77 23.01 4.64
CA LEU A 136 2.35 21.99 3.77
C LEU A 136 2.65 22.53 2.36
N GLY A 137 1.83 23.47 1.88
CA GLY A 137 2.08 24.16 0.61
C GLY A 137 3.38 24.94 0.61
N LYS A 138 3.72 25.62 1.71
CA LYS A 138 5.02 26.28 1.85
C LYS A 138 6.19 25.28 1.81
N ILE A 139 6.05 24.13 2.45
CA ILE A 139 7.07 23.08 2.42
C ILE A 139 7.19 22.50 1.00
N ALA A 140 6.08 22.08 0.39
CA ALA A 140 6.06 21.49 -0.94
C ALA A 140 6.64 22.42 -2.01
N SER A 141 6.41 23.73 -1.91
CA SER A 141 6.95 24.71 -2.88
C SER A 141 8.48 24.80 -2.92
N THR A 142 9.16 24.28 -1.90
CA THR A 142 10.63 24.26 -1.82
C THR A 142 11.24 22.91 -2.19
N LEU A 143 10.42 21.87 -2.36
CA LEU A 143 10.86 20.49 -2.55
C LEU A 143 10.22 19.90 -3.82
N PRO A 144 10.97 19.74 -4.94
CA PRO A 144 10.41 19.33 -6.23
C PRO A 144 9.86 17.89 -6.26
N TYR A 145 10.22 17.08 -5.27
CA TYR A 145 9.77 15.71 -5.09
C TYR A 145 8.57 15.59 -4.14
N ALA A 146 8.09 16.69 -3.53
CA ALA A 146 6.95 16.74 -2.66
C ALA A 146 5.75 17.38 -3.35
N SER A 147 4.56 16.78 -3.21
CA SER A 147 3.32 17.28 -3.80
C SER A 147 2.19 17.25 -2.76
N LEU A 148 1.23 18.17 -2.91
CA LEU A 148 0.04 18.16 -2.08
C LEU A 148 -0.99 17.17 -2.61
N TRP A 149 -1.53 16.36 -1.71
CA TRP A 149 -2.66 15.50 -1.99
C TRP A 149 -3.86 15.98 -1.17
N HIS A 150 -4.78 16.66 -1.82
CA HIS A 150 -5.95 17.21 -1.16
C HIS A 150 -6.97 16.12 -0.84
N ARG A 151 -7.30 16.01 0.44
CA ARG A 151 -8.33 15.12 0.96
C ARG A 151 -9.39 15.93 1.68
N ALA A 152 -10.60 15.92 1.14
CA ALA A 152 -11.71 16.63 1.75
C ALA A 152 -12.36 15.75 2.82
N ILE A 153 -11.96 15.89 4.08
CA ILE A 153 -12.60 15.16 5.18
C ILE A 153 -14.06 15.57 5.27
N GLY A 154 -14.97 14.62 5.04
CA GLY A 154 -16.41 14.78 5.23
C GLY A 154 -17.15 15.43 4.07
N SER A 155 -16.54 15.58 2.88
CA SER A 155 -17.27 15.97 1.67
C SER A 155 -17.78 14.76 0.89
N ALA A 156 -18.79 14.96 0.03
CA ALA A 156 -19.27 13.91 -0.88
C ALA A 156 -18.18 13.45 -1.87
N ASP A 157 -17.15 14.25 -2.10
CA ASP A 157 -16.00 13.96 -2.94
C ASP A 157 -14.96 13.03 -2.25
N ASP A 158 -15.07 12.83 -0.92
CA ASP A 158 -14.33 11.80 -0.18
C ASP A 158 -14.68 10.37 -0.64
N ASN A 159 -15.72 10.23 -1.47
CA ASN A 159 -16.16 8.95 -2.01
C ASN A 159 -15.15 8.26 -2.94
N ILE A 160 -14.09 8.94 -3.38
CA ILE A 160 -13.02 8.29 -4.17
C ILE A 160 -12.35 7.17 -3.37
N ASP A 161 -12.34 7.28 -2.04
CA ASP A 161 -11.78 6.29 -1.13
C ASP A 161 -12.83 5.74 -0.15
N ASN A 162 -14.04 5.49 -0.60
CA ASN A 162 -15.11 4.94 0.24
C ASN A 162 -14.84 3.48 0.68
N ARG A 163 -13.59 3.22 1.10
CA ARG A 163 -13.12 1.91 1.56
C ARG A 163 -13.92 1.39 2.73
N ILE A 164 -14.43 2.29 3.56
CA ILE A 164 -15.20 1.92 4.75
C ILE A 164 -16.47 1.19 4.35
N ASN A 165 -17.14 1.63 3.29
CA ASN A 165 -18.42 1.08 2.85
C ASN A 165 -18.29 -0.18 1.97
N VAL A 166 -17.08 -0.65 1.68
CA VAL A 166 -16.88 -1.88 0.89
C VAL A 166 -17.49 -3.12 1.55
N TYR A 167 -17.79 -3.05 2.84
CA TYR A 167 -18.46 -4.10 3.60
C TYR A 167 -19.94 -3.80 3.91
N ASP A 168 -20.47 -2.72 3.39
CA ASP A 168 -21.89 -2.41 3.50
C ASP A 168 -22.64 -3.24 2.44
N GLU A 169 -23.60 -4.05 2.89
CA GLU A 169 -24.39 -4.95 2.04
C GLU A 169 -25.21 -4.20 1.00
N ASP A 170 -25.57 -2.93 1.29
CA ASP A 170 -26.30 -2.05 0.38
C ASP A 170 -25.38 -1.39 -0.65
N THR A 171 -24.04 -1.46 -0.48
CA THR A 171 -23.10 -0.89 -1.41
C THR A 171 -23.01 -1.74 -2.68
N LYS A 172 -23.42 -1.14 -3.80
CA LYS A 172 -23.31 -1.77 -5.11
C LYS A 172 -21.91 -1.58 -5.68
N GLY A 173 -21.21 -2.69 -5.90
CA GLY A 173 -19.93 -2.68 -6.61
C GLY A 173 -20.08 -2.30 -8.09
N ILE A 174 -18.98 -1.85 -8.69
CA ILE A 174 -18.97 -1.44 -10.11
C ILE A 174 -18.79 -2.61 -11.08
N GLY A 175 -18.45 -3.81 -10.58
CA GLY A 175 -18.14 -4.98 -11.43
C GLY A 175 -16.83 -4.83 -12.20
N GLY A 176 -16.68 -5.60 -13.26
CA GLY A 176 -15.50 -5.62 -14.12
C GLY A 176 -14.34 -6.48 -13.57
N PRO A 177 -13.32 -6.76 -14.39
CA PRO A 177 -12.13 -7.48 -13.94
C PRO A 177 -11.36 -6.70 -12.89
N CYS A 178 -10.59 -7.40 -12.06
CA CYS A 178 -9.71 -6.78 -11.08
C CYS A 178 -8.35 -7.49 -11.08
N TYR A 179 -7.28 -6.72 -11.31
CA TYR A 179 -5.91 -7.23 -11.36
C TYR A 179 -5.14 -6.94 -10.05
N MET A 180 -5.73 -6.17 -9.12
CA MET A 180 -5.03 -5.74 -7.89
C MET A 180 -4.33 -6.88 -7.14
N PRO A 181 -4.97 -7.99 -6.79
CA PRO A 181 -4.26 -9.04 -6.05
C PRO A 181 -3.16 -9.75 -6.85
N SER A 182 -3.19 -9.64 -8.18
CA SER A 182 -2.13 -10.18 -9.04
C SER A 182 -0.91 -9.28 -9.15
N LEU A 183 -1.11 -7.95 -9.02
CA LEU A 183 -0.08 -6.93 -9.21
C LEU A 183 0.47 -6.38 -7.89
N TYR A 184 -0.16 -6.71 -6.78
CA TYR A 184 0.02 -6.05 -5.50
C TYR A 184 0.42 -7.05 -4.42
N TYR A 185 1.43 -6.68 -3.63
CA TYR A 185 1.90 -7.45 -2.50
C TYR A 185 1.90 -6.58 -1.26
N PHE A 186 0.91 -6.77 -0.39
CA PHE A 186 0.71 -5.95 0.80
C PHE A 186 1.07 -6.69 2.07
N VAL A 187 2.07 -6.18 2.77
CA VAL A 187 2.55 -6.71 4.05
C VAL A 187 2.08 -5.81 5.18
N ARG A 188 1.32 -6.36 6.09
CA ARG A 188 0.79 -5.66 7.25
C ARG A 188 1.79 -5.61 8.39
N ASN A 189 1.57 -4.67 9.32
CA ASN A 189 2.40 -4.45 10.51
C ASN A 189 2.58 -5.70 11.40
N ASN A 190 1.68 -6.68 11.32
CA ASN A 190 1.75 -7.96 12.02
C ASN A 190 2.33 -9.11 11.18
N GLY A 191 2.87 -8.81 9.99
CA GLY A 191 3.48 -9.77 9.08
C GLY A 191 2.52 -10.52 8.17
N ASP A 192 1.21 -10.31 8.27
CA ASP A 192 0.23 -10.92 7.36
C ASP A 192 0.41 -10.36 5.94
N VAL A 193 0.29 -11.23 4.95
CA VAL A 193 0.19 -10.85 3.53
C VAL A 193 -1.28 -10.77 3.17
N ASN A 194 -1.78 -9.55 2.97
CA ASN A 194 -3.17 -9.29 2.67
C ASN A 194 -3.45 -9.25 1.17
N MET A 195 -4.67 -9.60 0.79
CA MET A 195 -5.11 -9.63 -0.60
C MET A 195 -5.04 -8.26 -1.28
N CYS A 196 -5.58 -7.23 -0.61
CA CYS A 196 -5.79 -5.91 -1.17
C CYS A 196 -5.95 -4.88 -0.05
N PHE A 197 -5.53 -3.64 -0.28
CA PHE A 197 -5.72 -2.58 0.71
C PHE A 197 -7.20 -2.18 0.91
N TRP A 198 -8.10 -2.53 -0.02
CA TRP A 198 -9.55 -2.34 0.16
C TRP A 198 -10.19 -3.40 1.08
N ASP A 199 -9.55 -4.56 1.25
CA ASP A 199 -9.93 -5.55 2.27
C ASP A 199 -9.40 -5.13 3.66
N TRP A 200 -9.83 -3.96 4.15
CA TRP A 200 -9.32 -3.37 5.38
C TRP A 200 -9.72 -4.12 6.66
N ARG A 201 -10.73 -5.00 6.58
CA ARG A 201 -11.08 -5.94 7.66
C ARG A 201 -10.22 -7.20 7.61
N TYR A 202 -9.37 -7.30 6.58
CA TYR A 202 -8.39 -8.37 6.43
C TYR A 202 -9.04 -9.75 6.40
N THR A 203 -10.10 -9.88 5.59
CA THR A 203 -10.86 -11.11 5.45
C THR A 203 -10.12 -12.16 4.62
N GLN A 204 -9.14 -11.74 3.80
CA GLN A 204 -8.33 -12.61 2.96
C GLN A 204 -6.85 -12.41 3.23
N ILE A 205 -6.25 -13.38 3.94
CA ILE A 205 -4.83 -13.42 4.30
C ILE A 205 -4.21 -14.61 3.59
N PHE A 206 -3.09 -14.39 2.89
CA PHE A 206 -2.40 -15.43 2.10
C PHE A 206 -1.22 -16.07 2.82
N GLY A 207 -0.99 -15.72 4.06
CA GLY A 207 0.04 -16.23 4.94
C GLY A 207 0.60 -15.15 5.86
N ASN A 208 1.54 -15.53 6.72
CA ASN A 208 2.18 -14.64 7.67
C ASN A 208 3.70 -14.80 7.62
N LEU A 209 4.42 -13.73 7.25
CA LEU A 209 5.85 -13.74 6.98
C LEU A 209 6.74 -14.00 8.22
N TYR A 210 6.18 -14.01 9.40
CA TYR A 210 6.88 -14.51 10.60
C TYR A 210 6.99 -16.04 10.63
N LYS A 211 6.19 -16.75 9.81
CA LYS A 211 6.11 -18.21 9.76
C LYS A 211 6.38 -18.75 8.35
N ASP A 212 5.84 -18.06 7.34
CA ASP A 212 5.84 -18.50 5.95
C ASP A 212 6.94 -17.78 5.15
N SER A 213 7.41 -18.38 4.07
CA SER A 213 8.29 -17.72 3.10
C SER A 213 7.48 -16.75 2.20
N VAL A 214 8.17 -15.89 1.45
CA VAL A 214 7.51 -15.04 0.45
C VAL A 214 6.92 -15.90 -0.67
N GLU A 215 7.65 -16.95 -1.06
CA GLU A 215 7.23 -17.97 -2.03
C GLU A 215 5.91 -18.62 -1.63
N ASP A 216 5.80 -19.08 -0.35
CA ASP A 216 4.58 -19.72 0.14
C ASP A 216 3.36 -18.79 0.03
N THR A 217 3.55 -17.49 0.33
CA THR A 217 2.45 -16.52 0.25
C THR A 217 2.09 -16.15 -1.19
N LEU A 218 3.08 -16.08 -2.11
CA LEU A 218 2.84 -15.84 -3.52
C LEU A 218 2.16 -17.02 -4.20
N MET A 219 2.53 -18.25 -3.82
CA MET A 219 2.00 -19.50 -4.36
C MET A 219 0.84 -20.06 -3.55
N ASN A 220 0.30 -19.29 -2.61
CA ASN A 220 -0.88 -19.68 -1.84
C ASN A 220 -2.05 -20.00 -2.77
N LYS A 221 -2.68 -21.18 -2.57
CA LYS A 221 -3.72 -21.69 -3.47
C LYS A 221 -4.96 -20.79 -3.52
N ASP A 222 -5.33 -20.19 -2.39
CA ASP A 222 -6.48 -19.28 -2.35
C ASP A 222 -6.15 -17.98 -3.06
N ARG A 223 -4.91 -17.47 -2.95
CA ARG A 223 -4.44 -16.32 -3.72
C ARG A 223 -4.57 -16.59 -5.22
N LEU A 224 -4.03 -17.70 -5.70
CA LEU A 224 -4.07 -18.04 -7.14
C LEU A 224 -5.50 -18.22 -7.65
N LYS A 225 -6.37 -18.87 -6.85
CA LYS A 225 -7.79 -19.03 -7.17
C LYS A 225 -8.54 -17.69 -7.24
N ILE A 226 -8.32 -16.82 -6.26
CA ILE A 226 -8.95 -15.49 -6.21
C ILE A 226 -8.46 -14.63 -7.38
N ASN A 227 -7.16 -14.62 -7.66
CA ASN A 227 -6.59 -13.88 -8.79
C ASN A 227 -7.22 -14.32 -10.12
N CYS A 228 -7.30 -15.64 -10.35
CA CYS A 228 -7.92 -16.19 -11.54
C CYS A 228 -9.39 -15.76 -11.68
N ALA A 229 -10.16 -15.83 -10.61
CA ALA A 229 -11.56 -15.44 -10.60
C ALA A 229 -11.74 -13.94 -10.91
N LEU A 230 -10.96 -13.08 -10.25
CA LEU A 230 -11.06 -11.61 -10.39
C LEU A 230 -10.63 -11.12 -11.77
N VAL A 231 -9.57 -11.68 -12.35
CA VAL A 231 -9.13 -11.37 -13.73
C VAL A 231 -10.20 -11.78 -14.75
N ASN A 232 -10.96 -12.85 -14.47
CA ASN A 232 -12.08 -13.30 -15.31
C ASN A 232 -13.43 -12.65 -14.92
N ASN A 233 -13.41 -11.45 -14.32
CA ASN A 233 -14.59 -10.68 -14.00
C ASN A 233 -15.54 -11.33 -12.97
N ASN A 234 -15.05 -12.24 -12.14
CA ASN A 234 -15.85 -12.86 -11.08
C ASN A 234 -15.56 -12.19 -9.73
N ARG A 235 -16.17 -11.02 -9.48
CA ARG A 235 -16.08 -10.34 -8.19
C ARG A 235 -16.99 -10.94 -7.10
N ASP A 236 -17.93 -11.78 -7.48
CA ASP A 236 -18.80 -12.49 -6.52
C ASP A 236 -18.06 -13.55 -5.70
N ILE A 237 -16.79 -13.84 -6.05
CA ILE A 237 -15.94 -14.78 -5.31
C ILE A 237 -15.74 -14.37 -3.85
N LEU A 238 -15.78 -13.06 -3.56
CA LEU A 238 -15.63 -12.52 -2.21
C LEU A 238 -16.63 -11.38 -1.95
N PRO A 239 -17.25 -11.32 -0.77
CA PRO A 239 -18.16 -10.23 -0.42
C PRO A 239 -17.53 -8.84 -0.61
N VAL A 240 -16.29 -8.64 -0.15
CA VAL A 240 -15.56 -7.37 -0.30
C VAL A 240 -15.32 -6.99 -1.76
N CYS A 241 -15.11 -7.95 -2.65
CA CYS A 241 -14.92 -7.70 -4.08
C CYS A 241 -16.25 -7.41 -4.78
N LYS A 242 -17.34 -8.06 -4.35
CA LYS A 242 -18.69 -7.83 -4.88
C LYS A 242 -19.15 -6.39 -4.67
N SER A 243 -18.90 -5.81 -3.50
CA SER A 243 -19.28 -4.44 -3.14
C SER A 243 -18.20 -3.40 -3.48
N CYS A 244 -17.05 -3.83 -4.00
CA CYS A 244 -15.92 -2.94 -4.27
C CYS A 244 -16.23 -1.95 -5.39
N GLN A 245 -15.94 -0.67 -5.14
CA GLN A 245 -16.12 0.42 -6.08
C GLN A 245 -14.80 0.88 -6.73
N LEU A 246 -13.72 0.10 -6.58
CA LEU A 246 -12.45 0.40 -7.23
C LEU A 246 -12.61 0.23 -8.75
N PRO A 247 -12.40 1.30 -9.54
CA PRO A 247 -12.47 1.23 -11.00
C PRO A 247 -11.41 0.25 -11.56
N ASP A 248 -11.76 -0.44 -12.63
CA ASP A 248 -10.90 -1.41 -13.31
C ASP A 248 -9.59 -0.79 -13.83
N TYR A 249 -9.61 0.44 -14.33
CA TYR A 249 -8.41 1.16 -14.76
C TYR A 249 -7.38 1.36 -13.63
N ARG A 250 -7.84 1.48 -12.37
CA ARG A 250 -6.94 1.55 -11.19
C ARG A 250 -6.29 0.22 -10.85
N CYS A 251 -6.73 -0.85 -11.48
CA CYS A 251 -6.19 -2.18 -11.31
C CYS A 251 -5.23 -2.57 -12.44
N THR A 252 -4.86 -1.65 -13.33
CA THR A 252 -3.97 -1.90 -14.46
C THR A 252 -2.53 -1.49 -14.17
N ARG A 253 -1.59 -2.04 -14.95
CA ARG A 253 -0.18 -1.63 -14.90
C ARG A 253 0.02 -0.17 -15.28
N GLU A 254 -0.80 0.35 -16.19
CA GLU A 254 -0.74 1.72 -16.69
C GLU A 254 -1.02 2.72 -15.59
N TYR A 255 -2.04 2.48 -14.76
CA TYR A 255 -2.35 3.35 -13.62
C TYR A 255 -1.21 3.41 -12.59
N VAL A 256 -0.53 2.28 -12.34
CA VAL A 256 0.66 2.24 -11.48
C VAL A 256 1.76 3.14 -12.06
N GLY A 257 1.92 3.18 -13.39
CA GLY A 257 2.84 4.09 -14.09
C GLY A 257 2.46 5.57 -13.97
N GLU A 258 1.18 5.91 -14.06
CA GLU A 258 0.69 7.29 -13.96
C GLU A 258 0.91 7.93 -12.59
N LEU A 259 0.92 7.14 -11.51
CA LEU A 259 1.20 7.64 -10.16
C LEU A 259 2.68 8.04 -9.96
N VAL A 260 3.54 7.65 -10.88
CA VAL A 260 5.00 7.86 -10.81
C VAL A 260 5.45 9.06 -11.66
N LEU A 261 4.66 9.48 -12.62
CA LEU A 261 4.91 10.61 -13.51
C LEU A 261 4.43 11.92 -12.89
#